data_10f2eb9fbc7e4383f3197e0b7b00e672
#
_entry.id   10f2eb9fbc7e4383f3197e0b7b00e672
#
_cell.length_a   1.000
_cell.length_b   1.000
_cell.length_c   1.000
_cell.angle_alpha   90.00
_cell.angle_beta   90.00
_cell.angle_gamma   90.00
#
_symmetry.space_group_name_H-M   'P 1'
#
loop_
_entity.id
_entity.type
_entity.pdbx_description
1 polymer ?
#
loop_
_entity_poly.entity_id
_entity_poly.type
_entity_poly.pdbx_seq_one_letter_code
_entity_poly.pdbx_strand_id
1 'polypeptide(L)'
;GLGDVYKRQDLTLARGLNYYTGAIFEVKALDTPMGSITGGGRYDNLTGIFGLPGLSGVGISFGADRIYDVLNALDLYPKEAVNSTQVLFINFGETETAYCLPIVGKLRQAGIRSEIFPDKAKMKKQMSYANAKNIPFVVLAGENEMAAGKVTLKNMESGEQTLVTCLLYTSPS
;
A
#
# COMPACT_ATOMS: atom_id res chain seq x y z
N GLY A 1 -20.31 4.57 13.60
CA GLY A 1 -19.96 4.19 14.96
C GLY A 1 -18.55 3.63 14.99
N LEU A 2 -17.84 3.94 16.04
CA LEU A 2 -16.50 3.39 16.29
C LEU A 2 -16.65 1.99 16.89
N GLY A 3 -17.18 1.02 16.16
CA GLY A 3 -17.21 -0.40 16.51
C GLY A 3 -16.81 -0.74 17.96
N ASP A 4 -16.08 -1.73 18.21
CA ASP A 4 -15.77 -2.30 19.53
C ASP A 4 -14.71 -1.53 20.36
N VAL A 5 -14.80 -0.18 20.44
CA VAL A 5 -13.90 0.63 21.27
C VAL A 5 -14.48 0.79 22.69
N TYR A 6 -13.83 0.17 23.64
CA TYR A 6 -14.13 0.34 25.07
C TYR A 6 -13.36 1.53 25.63
N LYS A 7 -14.08 2.40 26.37
CA LYS A 7 -13.47 3.53 27.09
C LYS A 7 -13.42 3.20 28.59
N ARG A 8 -12.25 3.30 29.16
CA ARG A 8 -12.01 3.17 30.60
C ARG A 8 -11.32 4.43 31.11
N GLN A 9 -11.85 5.02 32.16
CA GLN A 9 -11.20 6.12 32.86
C GLN A 9 -10.20 5.54 33.87
N ASP A 10 -8.97 6.03 33.81
CA ASP A 10 -7.88 5.62 34.69
C ASP A 10 -7.13 6.85 35.19
N LEU A 11 -7.24 7.11 36.49
CA LEU A 11 -6.62 8.27 37.13
C LEU A 11 -5.11 8.08 37.36
N THR A 12 -4.58 6.89 37.14
CA THR A 12 -3.16 6.57 37.26
C THR A 12 -2.41 6.65 35.95
N LEU A 13 -3.12 6.90 34.84
CA LEU A 13 -2.52 7.01 33.52
C LEU A 13 -1.58 8.21 33.47
N ALA A 14 -0.30 7.96 33.20
CA ALA A 14 0.73 8.98 33.03
C ALA A 14 1.46 8.78 31.70
N ARG A 15 1.74 9.89 31.02
CA ARG A 15 2.56 9.90 29.80
C ARG A 15 3.87 10.61 30.08
N GLY A 16 4.94 10.18 29.39
CA GLY A 16 6.28 10.73 29.57
C GLY A 16 6.51 12.15 29.03
N LEU A 17 5.46 12.82 28.56
CA LEU A 17 5.52 14.18 28.00
C LEU A 17 4.87 15.15 28.96
N ASN A 18 5.57 16.23 29.31
CA ASN A 18 5.19 17.19 30.34
C ASN A 18 4.41 18.40 29.83
N TYR A 19 4.02 18.44 28.57
CA TYR A 19 3.26 19.56 27.99
C TYR A 19 1.73 19.36 28.05
N TYR A 20 1.25 18.21 28.48
CA TYR A 20 -0.18 17.98 28.66
C TYR A 20 -0.68 18.72 29.91
N THR A 21 -1.76 19.47 29.77
CA THR A 21 -2.37 20.29 30.82
C THR A 21 -3.77 19.85 31.21
N GLY A 22 -4.29 18.80 30.58
CA GLY A 22 -5.64 18.29 30.80
C GLY A 22 -5.71 16.79 30.59
N ALA A 23 -6.83 16.33 30.09
CA ALA A 23 -7.05 14.90 29.82
C ALA A 23 -5.99 14.34 28.87
N ILE A 24 -5.48 13.17 29.21
CA ILE A 24 -4.61 12.35 28.38
C ILE A 24 -5.31 11.05 28.05
N PHE A 25 -4.96 10.44 26.93
CA PHE A 25 -5.53 9.18 26.51
C PHE A 25 -4.51 8.28 25.86
N GLU A 26 -4.74 6.99 25.99
CA GLU A 26 -4.01 5.93 25.31
C GLU A 26 -4.99 4.95 24.66
N VAL A 27 -4.57 4.36 23.54
CA VAL A 27 -5.28 3.27 22.91
C VAL A 27 -4.38 2.04 22.91
N LYS A 28 -4.91 0.93 23.38
CA LYS A 28 -4.22 -0.36 23.44
C LYS A 28 -5.03 -1.40 22.68
N ALA A 29 -4.36 -2.31 21.99
CA ALA A 29 -5.00 -3.51 21.49
C ALA A 29 -5.28 -4.45 22.67
N LEU A 30 -6.47 -5.05 22.72
CA LEU A 30 -6.88 -5.92 23.83
C LEU A 30 -6.37 -7.36 23.65
N ASP A 31 -6.28 -7.81 22.41
CA ASP A 31 -6.00 -9.21 22.07
C ASP A 31 -4.49 -9.51 21.86
N THR A 32 -3.63 -8.57 22.27
CA THR A 32 -2.17 -8.71 22.17
C THR A 32 -1.49 -8.05 23.37
N PRO A 33 -0.38 -8.59 23.87
CA PRO A 33 0.37 -8.00 24.98
C PRO A 33 1.13 -6.74 24.61
N MET A 34 0.92 -6.19 23.41
CA MET A 34 1.59 -4.98 22.98
C MET A 34 1.14 -3.75 23.77
N GLY A 35 2.06 -2.83 23.96
CA GLY A 35 1.79 -1.55 24.64
C GLY A 35 0.86 -0.63 23.84
N SER A 36 0.78 0.60 24.28
CA SER A 36 -0.04 1.63 23.63
C SER A 36 0.30 1.82 22.15
N ILE A 37 -0.69 1.71 21.26
CA ILE A 37 -0.54 1.87 19.80
C ILE A 37 -0.74 3.32 19.37
N THR A 38 -1.45 4.10 20.16
CA THR A 38 -1.62 5.54 19.96
C THR A 38 -1.84 6.23 21.28
N GLY A 39 -1.68 7.51 21.30
CA GLY A 39 -1.95 8.29 22.48
C GLY A 39 -1.85 9.78 22.23
N GLY A 40 -2.43 10.53 23.16
CA GLY A 40 -2.49 11.97 23.03
C GLY A 40 -3.03 12.63 24.28
N GLY A 41 -3.38 13.89 24.15
CA GLY A 41 -3.95 14.65 25.24
C GLY A 41 -4.15 16.11 24.90
N ARG A 42 -4.75 16.82 25.83
CA ARG A 42 -4.97 18.25 25.76
C ARG A 42 -3.72 19.01 26.23
N TYR A 43 -3.41 20.09 25.57
CA TYR A 43 -2.38 21.05 25.95
C TYR A 43 -2.89 22.47 25.73
N ASP A 44 -2.58 23.36 26.70
CA ASP A 44 -3.03 24.75 26.66
C ASP A 44 -1.88 25.71 26.35
N ASN A 45 -0.63 25.32 26.59
CA ASN A 45 0.52 26.22 26.49
C ASN A 45 1.45 25.91 25.33
N LEU A 46 1.36 24.72 24.73
CA LEU A 46 2.28 24.26 23.67
C LEU A 46 2.19 25.16 22.41
N THR A 47 1.01 25.61 22.06
CA THR A 47 0.73 26.48 20.92
C THR A 47 1.45 27.84 21.03
N GLY A 48 1.69 28.34 22.25
CA GLY A 48 2.44 29.54 22.50
C GLY A 48 3.90 29.47 22.03
N ILE A 49 4.51 28.28 22.08
CA ILE A 49 5.88 28.05 21.57
C ILE A 49 5.95 28.24 20.05
N PHE A 50 4.84 27.99 19.35
CA PHE A 50 4.71 28.16 17.91
C PHE A 50 4.07 29.52 17.50
N GLY A 51 4.09 30.49 18.41
CA GLY A 51 3.61 31.85 18.11
C GLY A 51 2.10 32.05 18.22
N LEU A 52 1.35 31.11 18.83
CA LEU A 52 -0.10 31.17 19.01
C LEU A 52 -0.49 31.10 20.50
N PRO A 53 -0.09 32.10 21.33
CA PRO A 53 -0.42 32.09 22.74
C PRO A 53 -1.92 32.18 22.99
N GLY A 54 -2.39 31.51 24.05
CA GLY A 54 -3.81 31.53 24.47
C GLY A 54 -4.72 30.58 23.69
N LEU A 55 -4.19 29.78 22.79
CA LEU A 55 -4.91 28.71 22.13
C LEU A 55 -4.65 27.37 22.82
N SER A 56 -5.71 26.69 23.24
CA SER A 56 -5.61 25.30 23.66
C SER A 56 -5.68 24.37 22.44
N GLY A 57 -5.04 23.22 22.56
CA GLY A 57 -5.04 22.21 21.53
C GLY A 57 -5.21 20.81 22.08
N VAL A 58 -5.55 19.90 21.22
CA VAL A 58 -5.51 18.47 21.49
C VAL A 58 -4.73 17.79 20.36
N GLY A 59 -3.85 16.89 20.72
CA GLY A 59 -3.04 16.13 19.77
C GLY A 59 -3.15 14.65 19.99
N ILE A 60 -2.97 13.91 18.90
CA ILE A 60 -2.89 12.46 18.90
C ILE A 60 -1.72 12.05 18.04
N SER A 61 -0.96 11.05 18.51
CA SER A 61 0.11 10.40 17.75
C SER A 61 -0.20 8.92 17.55
N PHE A 62 0.16 8.40 16.38
CA PHE A 62 0.01 6.99 16.05
C PHE A 62 1.38 6.33 15.99
N GLY A 63 1.53 5.22 16.69
CA GLY A 63 2.73 4.38 16.60
C GLY A 63 2.62 3.46 15.39
N ALA A 64 3.10 3.89 14.23
CA ALA A 64 2.99 3.14 12.98
C ALA A 64 3.58 1.73 13.12
N ASP A 65 4.77 1.60 13.69
CA ASP A 65 5.43 0.30 13.92
C ASP A 65 4.59 -0.61 14.82
N ARG A 66 4.02 -0.06 15.90
CA ARG A 66 3.17 -0.85 16.81
C ARG A 66 1.86 -1.27 16.19
N ILE A 67 1.25 -0.41 15.37
CA ILE A 67 0.05 -0.77 14.62
C ILE A 67 0.39 -1.90 13.63
N TYR A 68 1.52 -1.79 12.92
CA TYR A 68 2.01 -2.83 12.02
C TYR A 68 2.19 -4.16 12.74
N ASP A 69 2.85 -4.16 13.90
CA ASP A 69 3.11 -5.36 14.69
C ASP A 69 1.79 -6.00 15.19
N VAL A 70 0.82 -5.19 15.64
CA VAL A 70 -0.50 -5.67 16.05
C VAL A 70 -1.25 -6.31 14.89
N LEU A 71 -1.25 -5.65 13.72
CA LEU A 71 -1.93 -6.18 12.52
C LEU A 71 -1.32 -7.51 12.07
N ASN A 72 0.02 -7.65 12.17
CA ASN A 72 0.71 -8.92 11.87
C ASN A 72 0.39 -10.00 12.90
N ALA A 73 0.44 -9.65 14.19
CA ALA A 73 0.23 -10.63 15.28
C ALA A 73 -1.19 -11.22 15.27
N LEU A 74 -2.17 -10.44 14.83
CA LEU A 74 -3.58 -10.80 14.79
C LEU A 74 -4.09 -11.18 13.39
N ASP A 75 -3.22 -11.20 12.37
CA ASP A 75 -3.57 -11.46 10.95
C ASP A 75 -4.73 -10.57 10.44
N LEU A 76 -4.70 -9.29 10.81
CA LEU A 76 -5.76 -8.33 10.51
C LEU A 76 -5.53 -7.51 9.24
N TYR A 77 -4.46 -7.78 8.49
CA TYR A 77 -4.27 -7.11 7.22
C TYR A 77 -5.37 -7.49 6.22
N PRO A 78 -6.01 -6.52 5.59
CA PRO A 78 -6.94 -6.81 4.50
C PRO A 78 -6.21 -7.60 3.41
N LYS A 79 -6.80 -8.70 2.97
CA LYS A 79 -6.20 -9.55 1.91
C LYS A 79 -5.88 -8.74 0.64
N GLU A 80 -6.69 -7.71 0.38
CA GLU A 80 -6.49 -6.79 -0.75
C GLU A 80 -5.25 -5.89 -0.57
N ALA A 81 -4.83 -5.60 0.66
CA ALA A 81 -3.64 -4.79 0.93
C ALA A 81 -2.34 -5.55 0.68
N VAL A 82 -2.36 -6.87 0.77
CA VAL A 82 -1.20 -7.74 0.52
C VAL A 82 -0.98 -7.98 -0.97
N ASN A 83 -2.01 -7.84 -1.79
CA ASN A 83 -1.92 -8.00 -3.24
C ASN A 83 -1.37 -6.71 -3.88
N SER A 84 -0.06 -6.69 -4.09
CA SER A 84 0.64 -5.60 -4.74
C SER A 84 0.25 -5.49 -6.22
N THR A 85 1.08 -5.87 -7.12
CA THR A 85 0.89 -5.78 -8.57
C THR A 85 0.17 -7.02 -9.10
N GLN A 86 -0.81 -6.82 -9.98
CA GLN A 86 -1.52 -7.92 -10.67
C GLN A 86 -0.90 -8.23 -12.03
N VAL A 87 -0.34 -7.21 -12.68
CA VAL A 87 0.24 -7.34 -14.02
C VAL A 87 1.58 -6.63 -14.08
N LEU A 88 2.65 -7.35 -14.38
CA LEU A 88 3.98 -6.81 -14.62
C LEU A 88 4.28 -6.78 -16.12
N PHE A 89 4.62 -5.63 -16.64
CA PHE A 89 5.14 -5.47 -18.00
C PHE A 89 6.66 -5.61 -17.99
N ILE A 90 7.17 -6.48 -18.86
CA ILE A 90 8.61 -6.67 -19.05
C ILE A 90 9.18 -5.46 -19.78
N ASN A 91 10.27 -4.92 -19.25
CA ASN A 91 11.00 -3.81 -19.84
C ASN A 91 12.12 -4.37 -20.73
N PHE A 92 11.93 -4.32 -22.05
CA PHE A 92 12.95 -4.68 -23.03
C PHE A 92 13.80 -3.48 -23.45
N GLY A 93 13.31 -2.26 -23.29
CA GLY A 93 13.97 -1.01 -23.64
C GLY A 93 13.01 0.17 -23.67
N GLU A 94 13.51 1.31 -24.11
CA GLU A 94 12.74 2.57 -24.12
C GLU A 94 11.53 2.52 -25.08
N THR A 95 11.74 1.95 -26.28
CA THR A 95 10.69 1.84 -27.30
C THR A 95 9.53 0.97 -26.83
N GLU A 96 9.84 -0.20 -26.28
CA GLU A 96 8.85 -1.15 -25.76
C GLU A 96 8.14 -0.57 -24.52
N THR A 97 8.89 0.14 -23.67
CA THR A 97 8.31 0.84 -22.51
C THR A 97 7.33 1.93 -22.96
N ALA A 98 7.70 2.74 -23.95
CA ALA A 98 6.82 3.78 -24.48
C ALA A 98 5.53 3.20 -25.08
N TYR A 99 5.62 2.05 -25.74
CA TYR A 99 4.46 1.31 -26.24
C TYR A 99 3.56 0.78 -25.12
N CYS A 100 4.15 0.28 -24.03
CA CYS A 100 3.42 -0.29 -22.89
C CYS A 100 2.76 0.77 -21.99
N LEU A 101 3.30 1.97 -21.88
CA LEU A 101 2.80 3.01 -20.96
C LEU A 101 1.30 3.33 -21.12
N PRO A 102 0.76 3.55 -22.34
CA PRO A 102 -0.68 3.76 -22.52
C PRO A 102 -1.53 2.57 -22.08
N ILE A 103 -1.03 1.34 -22.28
CA ILE A 103 -1.71 0.10 -21.90
C ILE A 103 -1.80 0.00 -20.37
N VAL A 104 -0.69 0.26 -19.68
CA VAL A 104 -0.64 0.31 -18.21
C VAL A 104 -1.60 1.39 -17.68
N GLY A 105 -1.63 2.56 -18.32
CA GLY A 105 -2.57 3.62 -17.96
C GLY A 105 -4.03 3.16 -18.03
N LYS A 106 -4.42 2.49 -19.09
CA LYS A 106 -5.78 1.92 -19.25
C LYS A 106 -6.10 0.85 -18.20
N LEU A 107 -5.16 -0.07 -17.93
CA LEU A 107 -5.34 -1.10 -16.90
C LEU A 107 -5.56 -0.47 -15.53
N ARG A 108 -4.78 0.54 -15.17
CA ARG A 108 -4.93 1.27 -13.90
C ARG A 108 -6.27 2.00 -13.80
N GLN A 109 -6.73 2.61 -14.89
CA GLN A 109 -8.07 3.22 -14.96
C GLN A 109 -9.19 2.20 -14.77
N ALA A 110 -8.98 0.96 -15.21
CA ALA A 110 -9.89 -0.17 -14.98
C ALA A 110 -9.73 -0.83 -13.59
N GLY A 111 -8.93 -0.26 -12.69
CA GLY A 111 -8.71 -0.80 -11.35
C GLY A 111 -7.70 -1.94 -11.28
N ILE A 112 -7.03 -2.28 -12.38
CA ILE A 112 -6.03 -3.35 -12.42
C ILE A 112 -4.66 -2.78 -12.04
N ARG A 113 -4.11 -3.22 -10.91
CA ARG A 113 -2.80 -2.81 -10.42
C ARG A 113 -1.71 -3.36 -11.32
N SER A 114 -1.10 -2.50 -12.10
CA SER A 114 -0.10 -2.85 -13.10
C SER A 114 1.13 -1.95 -13.01
N GLU A 115 2.29 -2.50 -13.30
CA GLU A 115 3.57 -1.79 -13.32
C GLU A 115 4.43 -2.24 -14.49
N ILE A 116 5.36 -1.39 -14.90
CA ILE A 116 6.44 -1.76 -15.83
C ILE A 116 7.69 -1.95 -14.97
N PHE A 117 8.46 -3.00 -15.25
CA PHE A 117 9.74 -3.18 -14.55
C PHE A 117 10.63 -1.94 -14.76
N PRO A 118 11.18 -1.34 -13.68
CA PRO A 118 11.74 0.02 -13.75
C PRO A 118 12.94 0.14 -14.70
N ASP A 119 13.80 -0.88 -14.76
CA ASP A 119 15.03 -0.84 -15.52
C ASP A 119 15.06 -1.86 -16.64
N LYS A 120 15.78 -1.55 -17.75
CA LYS A 120 16.12 -2.56 -18.72
C LYS A 120 17.02 -3.62 -18.08
N ALA A 121 16.51 -4.84 -17.96
CA ALA A 121 17.21 -5.95 -17.32
C ALA A 121 16.98 -7.25 -18.09
N LYS A 122 17.84 -8.25 -17.87
CA LYS A 122 17.63 -9.59 -18.44
C LYS A 122 16.27 -10.14 -18.04
N MET A 123 15.55 -10.74 -18.98
CA MET A 123 14.22 -11.31 -18.76
C MET A 123 14.16 -12.21 -17.51
N LYS A 124 15.18 -13.04 -17.28
CA LYS A 124 15.26 -13.91 -16.09
C LYS A 124 15.15 -13.14 -14.78
N LYS A 125 15.80 -11.96 -14.67
CA LYS A 125 15.71 -11.10 -13.46
C LYS A 125 14.30 -10.58 -13.25
N GLN A 126 13.65 -10.11 -14.30
CA GLN A 126 12.30 -9.58 -14.25
C GLN A 126 11.26 -10.67 -13.92
N MET A 127 11.41 -11.86 -14.51
CA MET A 127 10.56 -13.02 -14.17
C MET A 127 10.77 -13.51 -12.73
N SER A 128 12.02 -13.48 -12.22
CA SER A 128 12.29 -13.80 -10.81
C SER A 128 11.64 -12.79 -9.87
N TYR A 129 11.61 -11.51 -10.23
CA TYR A 129 10.90 -10.48 -9.49
C TYR A 129 9.38 -10.75 -9.46
N ALA A 130 8.78 -11.07 -10.62
CA ALA A 130 7.37 -11.42 -10.69
C ALA A 130 7.02 -12.61 -9.76
N ASN A 131 7.85 -13.66 -9.77
CA ASN A 131 7.67 -14.81 -8.89
C ASN A 131 7.82 -14.44 -7.40
N ALA A 132 8.87 -13.69 -7.04
CA ALA A 132 9.12 -13.29 -5.65
C ALA A 132 7.99 -12.39 -5.08
N LYS A 133 7.32 -11.66 -5.94
CA LYS A 133 6.17 -10.80 -5.60
C LYS A 133 4.82 -11.48 -5.78
N ASN A 134 4.80 -12.75 -6.19
CA ASN A 134 3.58 -13.50 -6.51
C ASN A 134 2.66 -12.75 -7.50
N ILE A 135 3.25 -12.11 -8.51
CA ILE A 135 2.51 -11.38 -9.54
C ILE A 135 1.88 -12.42 -10.49
N PRO A 136 0.55 -12.46 -10.62
CA PRO A 136 -0.11 -13.54 -11.36
C PRO A 136 0.07 -13.45 -12.87
N PHE A 137 0.24 -12.24 -13.41
CA PHE A 137 0.34 -12.05 -14.86
C PHE A 137 1.58 -11.23 -15.24
N VAL A 138 2.22 -11.66 -16.33
CA VAL A 138 3.34 -10.94 -16.95
C VAL A 138 2.98 -10.64 -18.40
N VAL A 139 3.24 -9.40 -18.83
CA VAL A 139 3.04 -8.95 -20.21
C VAL A 139 4.38 -8.76 -20.90
N LEU A 140 4.51 -9.34 -22.08
CA LEU A 140 5.64 -9.18 -22.98
C LEU A 140 5.18 -8.43 -24.22
N ALA A 141 5.91 -7.39 -24.60
CA ALA A 141 5.71 -6.63 -25.82
C ALA A 141 7.09 -6.42 -26.47
N GLY A 142 7.47 -7.34 -27.32
CA GLY A 142 8.66 -7.21 -28.14
C GLY A 142 8.33 -6.60 -29.52
N GLU A 143 9.32 -6.52 -30.39
CA GLU A 143 9.16 -5.93 -31.72
C GLU A 143 8.02 -6.57 -32.54
N ASN A 144 7.87 -7.90 -32.47
CA ASN A 144 6.82 -8.62 -33.19
C ASN A 144 5.42 -8.30 -32.66
N GLU A 145 5.25 -8.26 -31.33
CA GLU A 145 4.00 -7.91 -30.69
C GLU A 145 3.61 -6.46 -31.01
N MET A 146 4.57 -5.54 -30.94
CA MET A 146 4.33 -4.12 -31.25
C MET A 146 3.93 -3.94 -32.72
N ALA A 147 4.60 -4.60 -33.65
CA ALA A 147 4.27 -4.55 -35.08
C ALA A 147 2.86 -5.08 -35.36
N ALA A 148 2.37 -6.05 -34.57
CA ALA A 148 1.04 -6.60 -34.67
C ALA A 148 -0.03 -5.81 -33.87
N GLY A 149 0.35 -4.77 -33.10
CA GLY A 149 -0.55 -4.04 -32.21
C GLY A 149 -1.06 -4.90 -31.04
N LYS A 150 -0.27 -5.85 -30.59
CA LYS A 150 -0.63 -6.87 -29.60
C LYS A 150 0.38 -6.90 -28.45
N VAL A 151 0.05 -7.70 -27.43
CA VAL A 151 0.97 -8.08 -26.35
C VAL A 151 0.80 -9.57 -26.04
N THR A 152 1.85 -10.22 -25.57
CA THR A 152 1.77 -11.58 -25.06
C THR A 152 1.51 -11.53 -23.55
N LEU A 153 0.36 -12.04 -23.12
CA LEU A 153 0.00 -12.20 -21.72
C LEU A 153 0.41 -13.60 -21.26
N LYS A 154 1.23 -13.66 -20.20
CA LYS A 154 1.64 -14.90 -19.57
C LYS A 154 1.00 -15.02 -18.18
N ASN A 155 0.29 -16.10 -17.95
CA ASN A 155 -0.14 -16.51 -16.61
C ASN A 155 1.05 -17.18 -15.91
N MET A 156 1.42 -16.67 -14.73
CA MET A 156 2.59 -17.14 -13.99
C MET A 156 2.35 -18.44 -13.24
N GLU A 157 1.10 -18.79 -12.95
CA GLU A 157 0.72 -20.02 -12.28
C GLU A 157 0.63 -21.19 -13.27
N SER A 158 -0.14 -21.05 -14.36
CA SER A 158 -0.29 -22.10 -15.35
C SER A 158 0.85 -22.16 -16.36
N GLY A 159 1.61 -21.08 -16.53
CA GLY A 159 2.63 -20.94 -17.56
C GLY A 159 2.08 -20.67 -18.97
N GLU A 160 0.76 -20.63 -19.14
CA GLU A 160 0.10 -20.38 -20.40
C GLU A 160 0.42 -18.98 -20.94
N GLN A 161 0.58 -18.88 -22.25
CA GLN A 161 0.84 -17.63 -22.95
C GLN A 161 -0.23 -17.41 -24.03
N THR A 162 -0.83 -16.24 -24.02
CA THR A 162 -1.88 -15.85 -24.96
C THR A 162 -1.52 -14.51 -25.60
N LEU A 163 -1.62 -14.44 -26.92
CA LEU A 163 -1.45 -13.19 -27.66
C LEU A 163 -2.77 -12.42 -27.67
N VAL A 164 -2.79 -11.24 -27.07
CA VAL A 164 -3.99 -10.42 -26.90
C VAL A 164 -3.84 -9.06 -27.58
N THR A 165 -4.93 -8.53 -28.12
CA THR A 165 -4.94 -7.19 -28.69
C THR A 165 -5.08 -6.15 -27.59
N CYS A 166 -4.38 -5.03 -27.73
CA CYS A 166 -4.39 -3.94 -26.73
C CYS A 166 -5.78 -3.30 -26.52
N LEU A 167 -6.77 -3.63 -27.35
CA LEU A 167 -8.14 -3.11 -27.29
C LEU A 167 -9.09 -3.96 -26.42
N LEU A 168 -8.75 -5.21 -26.11
CA LEU A 168 -9.66 -6.15 -25.41
C LEU A 168 -9.77 -5.91 -23.89
N TYR A 169 -9.00 -4.98 -23.31
CA TYR A 169 -9.09 -4.66 -21.89
C TYR A 169 -10.16 -3.60 -21.55
N THR A 170 -11.10 -3.31 -22.45
CA THR A 170 -12.13 -2.28 -22.24
C THR A 170 -13.54 -2.82 -21.97
N SER A 171 -13.71 -4.14 -21.78
CA SER A 171 -15.00 -4.71 -21.37
C SER A 171 -14.80 -5.71 -20.23
N PRO A 172 -15.23 -5.39 -19.01
CA PRO A 172 -15.53 -6.42 -18.02
C PRO A 172 -16.82 -7.11 -18.47
N SER A 173 -16.77 -8.41 -18.69
CA SER A 173 -17.97 -9.26 -18.72
C SER A 173 -18.39 -9.57 -17.31
#